data_44ec35d4981923ee8a365ab6599d427a
#
_entry.id   44ec35d4981923ee8a365ab6599d427a
#
_cell.length_a   1.000
_cell.length_b   1.000
_cell.length_c   1.000
_cell.angle_alpha   90.00
_cell.angle_beta   90.00
_cell.angle_gamma   90.00
#
_symmetry.space_group_name_H-M   'P 1'
#
loop_
_entity.id
_entity.type
_entity.pdbx_description
1 polymer ?
#
loop_
_entity_poly.entity_id
_entity_poly.type
_entity_poly.pdbx_seq_one_letter_code
_entity_poly.pdbx_strand_id
1 'polypeptide(L)'
;ILAWLVAIVLLPVGSNAIRSNEKLFNTMLYYTEGSEYVGNVELSKTNINEISTDTLNDVFSNADLPYPVAKNIADNIAKEQFADSGIVTLGDYFNQTIVSLFINILVFLLLFALMRIVLAFIINGIDYAWTLPQLRMADRAIAGGLGLVRGILAVFLLFMLLPLVLIVLQGKFKFITDIVNSSITAKF
;
A
#
# COMPACT_ATOMS: atom_id res chain seq x y z
N ILE A 1 9.74 4.36 15.11
CA ILE A 1 10.21 5.23 14.02
C ILE A 1 11.30 4.51 13.23
N LEU A 2 12.42 4.08 13.84
CA LEU A 2 13.53 3.43 13.14
C LEU A 2 13.11 2.20 12.34
N ALA A 3 12.31 1.30 12.94
CA ALA A 3 11.78 0.12 12.23
C ALA A 3 10.97 0.50 10.98
N TRP A 4 10.23 1.60 11.06
CA TRP A 4 9.43 2.11 9.95
C TRP A 4 10.33 2.63 8.81
N LEU A 5 11.35 3.43 9.13
CA LEU A 5 12.31 3.93 8.14
C LEU A 5 13.07 2.79 7.46
N VAL A 6 13.55 1.81 8.23
CA VAL A 6 14.24 0.64 7.67
C VAL A 6 13.32 -0.18 6.77
N ALA A 7 12.05 -0.36 7.16
CA ALA A 7 11.07 -1.06 6.33
C ALA A 7 10.84 -0.37 4.99
N ILE A 8 10.76 0.98 4.95
CA ILE A 8 10.64 1.73 3.69
C ILE A 8 11.88 1.54 2.80
N VAL A 9 13.07 1.64 3.38
CA VAL A 9 14.33 1.50 2.61
C VAL A 9 14.46 0.09 2.02
N LEU A 10 14.03 -0.94 2.75
CA LEU A 10 14.08 -2.33 2.30
C LEU A 10 12.88 -2.74 1.43
N LEU A 11 11.83 -1.93 1.37
CA LEU A 11 10.62 -2.23 0.61
C LEU A 11 10.89 -2.64 -0.84
N PRO A 12 11.69 -1.91 -1.64
CA PRO A 12 11.95 -2.29 -3.03
C PRO A 12 12.59 -3.67 -3.16
N VAL A 13 13.51 -4.01 -2.25
CA VAL A 13 14.20 -5.31 -2.24
C VAL A 13 13.22 -6.43 -1.95
N GLY A 14 12.39 -6.27 -0.90
CA GLY A 14 11.39 -7.26 -0.53
C GLY A 14 10.29 -7.43 -1.59
N SER A 15 9.80 -6.33 -2.17
CA SER A 15 8.81 -6.37 -3.24
C SER A 15 9.34 -7.05 -4.50
N ASN A 16 10.58 -6.76 -4.89
CA ASN A 16 11.22 -7.41 -6.03
C ASN A 16 11.42 -8.91 -5.80
N ALA A 17 11.76 -9.33 -4.58
CA ALA A 17 11.90 -10.75 -4.25
C ALA A 17 10.58 -11.52 -4.43
N ILE A 18 9.42 -10.91 -4.11
CA ILE A 18 8.11 -11.52 -4.35
C ILE A 18 7.77 -11.49 -5.83
N ARG A 19 7.97 -10.37 -6.52
CA ARG A 19 7.66 -10.24 -7.95
C ARG A 19 8.49 -11.14 -8.84
N SER A 20 9.74 -11.39 -8.49
CA SER A 20 10.62 -12.31 -9.22
C SER A 20 10.27 -13.79 -9.00
N ASN A 21 9.48 -14.09 -7.98
CA ASN A 21 8.96 -15.44 -7.78
C ASN A 21 7.60 -15.59 -8.48
N GLU A 22 7.61 -16.15 -9.69
CA GLU A 22 6.42 -16.30 -10.53
C GLU A 22 5.24 -16.97 -9.81
N LYS A 23 5.51 -18.00 -9.00
CA LYS A 23 4.47 -18.72 -8.26
C LYS A 23 3.80 -17.83 -7.22
N LEU A 24 4.59 -17.07 -6.46
CA LEU A 24 4.05 -16.14 -5.45
C LEU A 24 3.30 -14.99 -6.12
N PHE A 25 3.85 -14.41 -7.17
CA PHE A 25 3.23 -13.33 -7.92
C PHE A 25 1.87 -13.75 -8.49
N ASN A 26 1.81 -14.89 -9.20
CA ASN A 26 0.58 -15.41 -9.79
C ASN A 26 -0.47 -15.77 -8.73
N THR A 27 -0.04 -16.27 -7.58
CA THR A 27 -0.95 -16.51 -6.46
C THR A 27 -1.57 -15.19 -5.96
N MET A 28 -0.77 -14.15 -5.80
CA MET A 28 -1.27 -12.83 -5.37
C MET A 28 -2.17 -12.19 -6.43
N LEU A 29 -1.80 -12.31 -7.70
CA LEU A 29 -2.61 -11.84 -8.82
C LEU A 29 -4.00 -12.49 -8.83
N TYR A 30 -4.06 -13.80 -8.60
CA TYR A 30 -5.31 -14.55 -8.50
C TYR A 30 -6.20 -14.06 -7.36
N TYR A 31 -5.65 -13.79 -6.19
CA TYR A 31 -6.44 -13.32 -5.04
C TYR A 31 -6.83 -11.85 -5.10
N THR A 32 -6.19 -11.03 -5.92
CA THR A 32 -6.51 -9.61 -6.04
C THR A 32 -7.53 -9.31 -7.14
N GLU A 33 -7.62 -10.15 -8.17
CA GLU A 33 -8.62 -10.10 -9.27
C GLU A 33 -8.96 -8.67 -9.74
N GLY A 34 -7.91 -7.87 -9.94
CA GLY A 34 -8.05 -6.42 -10.16
C GLY A 34 -8.89 -6.06 -11.38
N SER A 35 -8.91 -6.89 -12.43
CA SER A 35 -9.70 -6.65 -13.65
C SER A 35 -11.21 -6.68 -13.41
N GLU A 36 -11.69 -7.30 -12.33
CA GLU A 36 -13.11 -7.32 -11.98
C GLU A 36 -13.66 -5.93 -11.61
N TYR A 37 -12.79 -5.04 -11.09
CA TYR A 37 -13.17 -3.67 -10.76
C TYR A 37 -13.47 -2.80 -11.98
N VAL A 38 -13.12 -3.23 -13.20
CA VAL A 38 -13.53 -2.54 -14.44
C VAL A 38 -15.05 -2.63 -14.67
N GLY A 39 -15.71 -3.66 -14.11
CA GLY A 39 -17.15 -3.84 -14.16
C GLY A 39 -17.71 -4.23 -15.54
N ASN A 40 -16.91 -4.19 -16.59
CA ASN A 40 -17.27 -4.56 -17.95
C ASN A 40 -16.17 -5.43 -18.59
N VAL A 41 -16.50 -6.66 -18.94
CA VAL A 41 -15.57 -7.66 -19.48
C VAL A 41 -14.97 -7.27 -20.83
N GLU A 42 -15.75 -6.64 -21.70
CA GLU A 42 -15.28 -6.21 -23.01
C GLU A 42 -14.30 -5.03 -22.84
N LEU A 43 -14.67 -4.06 -22.03
CA LEU A 43 -13.84 -2.89 -21.74
C LEU A 43 -12.53 -3.29 -21.03
N SER A 44 -12.57 -4.30 -20.15
CA SER A 44 -11.37 -4.85 -19.51
C SER A 44 -10.34 -5.40 -20.52
N LYS A 45 -10.79 -5.92 -21.65
CA LYS A 45 -9.94 -6.45 -22.72
C LYS A 45 -9.53 -5.41 -23.77
N THR A 46 -10.09 -4.21 -23.69
CA THR A 46 -9.81 -3.14 -24.66
C THR A 46 -8.45 -2.50 -24.36
N ASN A 47 -7.72 -2.17 -25.42
CA ASN A 47 -6.45 -1.45 -25.30
C ASN A 47 -6.71 -0.05 -24.76
N ILE A 48 -5.90 0.39 -23.79
CA ILE A 48 -6.05 1.72 -23.15
C ILE A 48 -6.02 2.87 -24.14
N ASN A 49 -5.27 2.74 -25.23
CA ASN A 49 -5.16 3.77 -26.28
C ASN A 49 -6.44 3.91 -27.13
N GLU A 50 -7.34 2.92 -27.07
CA GLU A 50 -8.62 2.92 -27.77
C GLU A 50 -9.77 3.44 -26.91
N ILE A 51 -9.51 3.69 -25.61
CA ILE A 51 -10.53 4.09 -24.64
C ILE A 51 -10.52 5.61 -24.53
N SER A 52 -11.69 6.24 -24.64
CA SER A 52 -11.82 7.68 -24.45
C SER A 52 -11.60 8.07 -22.97
N THR A 53 -11.12 9.28 -22.75
CA THR A 53 -10.93 9.83 -21.40
C THR A 53 -12.24 9.84 -20.59
N ASP A 54 -13.36 10.11 -21.24
CA ASP A 54 -14.67 10.11 -20.57
C ASP A 54 -15.05 8.70 -20.10
N THR A 55 -14.83 7.69 -20.94
CA THR A 55 -15.06 6.28 -20.57
C THR A 55 -14.15 5.84 -19.42
N LEU A 56 -12.88 6.25 -19.40
CA LEU A 56 -11.98 5.99 -18.29
C LEU A 56 -12.48 6.61 -16.98
N ASN A 57 -12.95 7.87 -17.04
CA ASN A 57 -13.51 8.55 -15.88
C ASN A 57 -14.77 7.85 -15.37
N ASP A 58 -15.63 7.37 -16.25
CA ASP A 58 -16.82 6.60 -15.90
C ASP A 58 -16.44 5.28 -15.21
N VAL A 59 -15.42 4.56 -15.73
CA VAL A 59 -14.92 3.35 -15.08
C VAL A 59 -14.40 3.64 -13.68
N PHE A 60 -13.58 4.68 -13.50
CA PHE A 60 -13.06 5.05 -12.19
C PHE A 60 -14.15 5.50 -11.21
N SER A 61 -15.19 6.17 -11.71
CA SER A 61 -16.31 6.63 -10.88
C SER A 61 -17.20 5.48 -10.42
N ASN A 62 -17.32 4.44 -11.25
CA ASN A 62 -18.14 3.24 -10.97
C ASN A 62 -17.36 2.12 -10.29
N ALA A 63 -16.03 2.12 -10.40
CA ALA A 63 -15.17 1.17 -9.70
C ALA A 63 -15.27 1.42 -8.20
N ASP A 64 -15.69 0.41 -7.43
CA ASP A 64 -15.80 0.48 -5.96
C ASP A 64 -14.39 0.36 -5.32
N LEU A 65 -13.50 1.27 -5.71
CA LEU A 65 -12.10 1.31 -5.28
C LEU A 65 -11.85 2.49 -4.34
N PRO A 66 -11.05 2.30 -3.28
CA PRO A 66 -10.54 3.41 -2.48
C PRO A 66 -9.80 4.42 -3.34
N TYR A 67 -10.00 5.73 -3.06
CA TYR A 67 -9.38 6.82 -3.82
C TYR A 67 -7.88 6.65 -4.10
N PRO A 68 -7.02 6.24 -3.14
CA PRO A 68 -5.59 6.06 -3.41
C PRO A 68 -5.30 5.00 -4.47
N VAL A 69 -6.13 3.93 -4.53
CA VAL A 69 -5.99 2.84 -5.49
C VAL A 69 -6.41 3.32 -6.88
N ALA A 70 -7.61 3.92 -6.99
CA ALA A 70 -8.12 4.48 -8.23
C ALA A 70 -7.15 5.52 -8.83
N LYS A 71 -6.61 6.42 -7.98
CA LYS A 71 -5.60 7.39 -8.40
C LYS A 71 -4.33 6.73 -8.94
N ASN A 72 -3.81 5.70 -8.25
CA ASN A 72 -2.62 5.00 -8.73
C ASN A 72 -2.84 4.30 -10.06
N ILE A 73 -4.02 3.72 -10.30
CA ILE A 73 -4.35 3.12 -11.59
C ILE A 73 -4.37 4.20 -12.68
N ALA A 74 -5.06 5.32 -12.45
CA ALA A 74 -5.11 6.45 -13.38
C ALA A 74 -3.71 6.99 -13.69
N ASP A 75 -2.88 7.19 -12.67
CA ASP A 75 -1.50 7.67 -12.83
C ASP A 75 -0.63 6.68 -13.63
N ASN A 76 -0.80 5.37 -13.42
CA ASN A 76 -0.07 4.35 -14.16
C ASN A 76 -0.49 4.25 -15.62
N ILE A 77 -1.79 4.44 -15.91
CA ILE A 77 -2.31 4.53 -17.28
C ILE A 77 -1.76 5.77 -17.97
N ALA A 78 -1.86 6.95 -17.34
CA ALA A 78 -1.39 8.21 -17.90
C ALA A 78 0.13 8.23 -18.19
N LYS A 79 0.91 7.44 -17.44
CA LYS A 79 2.37 7.30 -17.63
C LYS A 79 2.77 6.09 -18.47
N GLU A 80 1.82 5.32 -18.96
CA GLU A 80 2.07 4.05 -19.66
C GLU A 80 3.06 3.13 -18.90
N GLN A 81 2.95 3.09 -17.57
CA GLN A 81 3.94 2.52 -16.65
C GLN A 81 4.32 1.06 -16.95
N PHE A 82 3.44 0.30 -17.60
CA PHE A 82 3.64 -1.13 -17.87
C PHE A 82 3.74 -1.45 -19.37
N ALA A 83 3.81 -0.44 -20.25
CA ALA A 83 3.85 -0.63 -21.70
C ALA A 83 5.05 -1.48 -22.14
N ASP A 84 6.23 -1.26 -21.54
CA ASP A 84 7.45 -2.03 -21.80
C ASP A 84 7.32 -3.52 -21.44
N SER A 85 6.37 -3.86 -20.56
CA SER A 85 6.07 -5.24 -20.16
C SER A 85 4.98 -5.90 -21.02
N GLY A 86 4.54 -5.22 -22.10
CA GLY A 86 3.47 -5.72 -22.99
C GLY A 86 2.06 -5.64 -22.40
N ILE A 87 1.87 -4.88 -21.33
CA ILE A 87 0.59 -4.65 -20.66
C ILE A 87 -0.07 -3.46 -21.30
N VAL A 88 -1.13 -3.71 -22.05
CA VAL A 88 -1.80 -2.71 -22.88
C VAL A 88 -3.31 -2.62 -22.66
N THR A 89 -3.94 -3.62 -22.02
CA THR A 89 -5.38 -3.60 -21.78
C THR A 89 -5.74 -2.93 -20.45
N LEU A 90 -6.95 -2.38 -20.38
CA LEU A 90 -7.44 -1.73 -19.17
C LEU A 90 -7.45 -2.69 -17.97
N GLY A 91 -7.94 -3.91 -18.16
CA GLY A 91 -7.97 -4.93 -17.11
C GLY A 91 -6.58 -5.31 -16.59
N ASP A 92 -5.59 -5.38 -17.48
CA ASP A 92 -4.22 -5.69 -17.09
C ASP A 92 -3.58 -4.54 -16.28
N TYR A 93 -3.89 -3.27 -16.62
CA TYR A 93 -3.47 -2.12 -15.82
C TYR A 93 -4.07 -2.16 -14.41
N PHE A 94 -5.35 -2.49 -14.29
CA PHE A 94 -5.99 -2.69 -13.00
C PHE A 94 -5.33 -3.83 -12.23
N ASN A 95 -5.17 -5.00 -12.84
CA ASN A 95 -4.51 -6.16 -12.23
C ASN A 95 -3.11 -5.83 -11.74
N GLN A 96 -2.26 -5.26 -12.59
CA GLN A 96 -0.87 -4.95 -12.25
C GLN A 96 -0.75 -3.89 -11.17
N THR A 97 -1.58 -2.85 -11.21
CA THR A 97 -1.54 -1.81 -10.19
C THR A 97 -2.01 -2.35 -8.84
N ILE A 98 -3.14 -3.05 -8.81
CA ILE A 98 -3.71 -3.58 -7.57
C ILE A 98 -2.79 -4.62 -6.95
N VAL A 99 -2.28 -5.59 -7.71
CA VAL A 99 -1.34 -6.58 -7.18
C VAL A 99 -0.03 -5.94 -6.71
N SER A 100 0.45 -4.91 -7.42
CA SER A 100 1.66 -4.18 -7.02
C SER A 100 1.48 -3.43 -5.71
N LEU A 101 0.34 -2.78 -5.51
CA LEU A 101 -0.01 -2.12 -4.25
C LEU A 101 -0.14 -3.15 -3.12
N PHE A 102 -0.84 -4.25 -3.39
CA PHE A 102 -1.01 -5.33 -2.43
C PHE A 102 0.34 -5.90 -1.97
N ILE A 103 1.24 -6.22 -2.90
CA ILE A 103 2.59 -6.71 -2.59
C ILE A 103 3.37 -5.70 -1.77
N ASN A 104 3.36 -4.41 -2.17
CA ASN A 104 4.09 -3.37 -1.46
C ASN A 104 3.60 -3.21 -0.01
N ILE A 105 2.28 -3.20 0.21
CA ILE A 105 1.71 -3.08 1.55
C ILE A 105 2.05 -4.32 2.39
N LEU A 106 1.88 -5.52 1.83
CA LEU A 106 2.18 -6.77 2.53
C LEU A 106 3.66 -6.86 2.92
N VAL A 107 4.57 -6.58 1.98
CA VAL A 107 6.02 -6.58 2.24
C VAL A 107 6.39 -5.54 3.28
N PHE A 108 5.83 -4.32 3.17
CA PHE A 108 6.08 -3.28 4.18
C PHE A 108 5.68 -3.74 5.58
N LEU A 109 4.51 -4.34 5.74
CA LEU A 109 4.01 -4.83 7.03
C LEU A 109 4.90 -5.94 7.60
N LEU A 110 5.32 -6.88 6.74
CA LEU A 110 6.22 -7.97 7.14
C LEU A 110 7.59 -7.43 7.56
N LEU A 111 8.18 -6.54 6.78
CA LEU A 111 9.46 -5.91 7.10
C LEU A 111 9.37 -5.06 8.36
N PHE A 112 8.29 -4.27 8.51
CA PHE A 112 8.07 -3.47 9.70
C PHE A 112 7.96 -4.34 10.96
N ALA A 113 7.18 -5.41 10.92
CA ALA A 113 7.03 -6.35 12.04
C ALA A 113 8.37 -7.01 12.40
N LEU A 114 9.10 -7.50 11.39
CA LEU A 114 10.41 -8.11 11.56
C LEU A 114 11.41 -7.12 12.17
N MET A 115 11.52 -5.91 11.60
CA MET A 115 12.45 -4.89 12.09
C MET A 115 12.09 -4.41 13.49
N ARG A 116 10.79 -4.35 13.82
CA ARG A 116 10.36 -4.01 15.18
C ARG A 116 10.82 -5.06 16.20
N ILE A 117 10.75 -6.34 15.86
CA ILE A 117 11.23 -7.43 16.71
C ILE A 117 12.75 -7.34 16.88
N VAL A 118 13.49 -7.24 15.78
CA VAL A 118 14.96 -7.15 15.81
C VAL A 118 15.43 -5.95 16.64
N LEU A 119 14.86 -4.77 16.39
CA LEU A 119 15.21 -3.56 17.12
C LEU A 119 14.83 -3.62 18.61
N ALA A 120 13.74 -4.30 18.97
CA ALA A 120 13.37 -4.51 20.35
C ALA A 120 14.44 -5.33 21.08
N PHE A 121 14.98 -6.39 20.47
CA PHE A 121 16.08 -7.17 21.05
C PHE A 121 17.36 -6.33 21.21
N ILE A 122 17.71 -5.53 20.20
CA ILE A 122 18.90 -4.65 20.25
C ILE A 122 18.76 -3.62 21.36
N ILE A 123 17.63 -2.91 21.43
CA ILE A 123 17.38 -1.86 22.43
C ILE A 123 17.38 -2.44 23.84
N ASN A 124 16.69 -3.59 24.07
CA ASN A 124 16.69 -4.24 25.37
C ASN A 124 18.11 -4.70 25.79
N GLY A 125 18.95 -5.12 24.84
CA GLY A 125 20.34 -5.46 25.08
C GLY A 125 21.18 -4.22 25.49
N ILE A 126 20.91 -3.06 24.90
CA ILE A 126 21.60 -1.80 25.23
C ILE A 126 21.11 -1.25 26.58
N ASP A 127 19.82 -1.24 26.84
CA ASP A 127 19.25 -0.76 28.13
C ASP A 127 19.78 -1.53 29.34
N TYR A 128 20.08 -2.82 29.18
CA TYR A 128 20.72 -3.61 30.22
C TYR A 128 22.16 -3.18 30.53
N ALA A 129 22.83 -2.59 29.52
CA ALA A 129 24.25 -2.20 29.64
C ALA A 129 24.45 -0.73 30.12
N TRP A 130 23.44 0.15 30.01
CA TRP A 130 23.60 1.60 30.20
C TRP A 130 22.49 2.21 31.06
N THR A 131 22.76 2.41 32.35
CA THR A 131 21.95 3.26 33.24
C THR A 131 22.62 4.63 33.41
N LEU A 132 22.15 5.64 32.65
CA LEU A 132 22.62 7.04 32.79
C LEU A 132 21.60 7.87 33.57
N PRO A 133 21.89 8.30 34.81
CA PRO A 133 20.93 9.01 35.67
C PRO A 133 20.71 10.50 35.33
N GLN A 134 21.48 11.11 34.43
CA GLN A 134 21.57 12.57 34.31
C GLN A 134 20.67 13.24 33.24
N LEU A 135 19.86 12.47 32.49
CA LEU A 135 19.09 13.00 31.33
C LEU A 135 17.57 13.08 31.54
N ARG A 136 17.08 13.06 32.78
CA ARG A 136 15.63 12.91 33.06
C ARG A 136 14.70 14.01 32.50
N MET A 137 15.14 15.23 32.31
CA MET A 137 14.27 16.32 31.81
C MET A 137 14.24 16.39 30.29
N ALA A 138 15.37 16.26 29.62
CA ALA A 138 15.46 16.17 28.17
C ALA A 138 14.80 14.92 27.66
N ASP A 139 14.91 13.79 28.39
CA ASP A 139 14.31 12.50 28.07
C ASP A 139 12.77 12.57 28.03
N ARG A 140 12.13 13.29 28.96
CA ARG A 140 10.66 13.46 28.95
C ARG A 140 10.14 14.27 27.75
N ALA A 141 10.83 15.35 27.36
CA ALA A 141 10.43 16.18 26.24
C ALA A 141 10.61 15.43 24.91
N ILE A 142 11.75 14.74 24.77
CA ILE A 142 12.04 13.90 23.60
C ILE A 142 11.07 12.73 23.53
N ALA A 143 10.79 12.05 24.65
CA ALA A 143 9.84 10.94 24.70
C ALA A 143 8.41 11.37 24.32
N GLY A 144 7.98 12.56 24.75
CA GLY A 144 6.68 13.14 24.36
C GLY A 144 6.60 13.42 22.85
N GLY A 145 7.63 14.05 22.28
CA GLY A 145 7.72 14.31 20.84
C GLY A 145 7.76 13.02 20.00
N LEU A 146 8.59 12.06 20.42
CA LEU A 146 8.65 10.74 19.78
C LEU A 146 7.33 9.97 19.90
N GLY A 147 6.63 10.10 21.04
CA GLY A 147 5.30 9.52 21.24
C GLY A 147 4.27 10.06 20.25
N LEU A 148 4.27 11.36 20.01
CA LEU A 148 3.39 12.02 19.05
C LEU A 148 3.68 11.53 17.62
N VAL A 149 4.95 11.54 17.20
CA VAL A 149 5.35 10.99 15.88
C VAL A 149 4.95 9.53 15.74
N ARG A 150 5.14 8.72 16.79
CA ARG A 150 4.71 7.32 16.80
C ARG A 150 3.19 7.18 16.64
N GLY A 151 2.40 8.06 17.27
CA GLY A 151 0.94 8.09 17.11
C GLY A 151 0.53 8.38 15.68
N ILE A 152 1.12 9.39 15.05
CA ILE A 152 0.88 9.72 13.64
C ILE A 152 1.22 8.53 12.72
N LEU A 153 2.37 7.90 12.92
CA LEU A 153 2.78 6.72 12.15
C LEU A 153 1.84 5.53 12.36
N ALA A 154 1.31 5.33 13.57
CA ALA A 154 0.34 4.27 13.85
C ALA A 154 -0.98 4.50 13.11
N VAL A 155 -1.46 5.74 13.07
CA VAL A 155 -2.64 6.14 12.28
C VAL A 155 -2.38 5.92 10.80
N PHE A 156 -1.21 6.33 10.30
CA PHE A 156 -0.84 6.11 8.90
C PHE A 156 -0.80 4.62 8.53
N LEU A 157 -0.24 3.76 9.40
CA LEU A 157 -0.27 2.30 9.21
C LEU A 157 -1.68 1.76 9.13
N LEU A 158 -2.58 2.25 9.99
CA LEU A 158 -3.98 1.83 9.98
C LEU A 158 -4.66 2.22 8.66
N PHE A 159 -4.44 3.44 8.17
CA PHE A 159 -4.96 3.87 6.86
C PHE A 159 -4.33 3.10 5.69
N MET A 160 -3.08 2.68 5.79
CA MET A 160 -2.42 1.84 4.78
C MET A 160 -3.02 0.43 4.73
N LEU A 161 -3.46 -0.10 5.87
CA LEU A 161 -4.13 -1.40 5.96
C LEU A 161 -5.53 -1.40 5.35
N LEU A 162 -6.26 -0.28 5.43
CA LEU A 162 -7.64 -0.19 4.97
C LEU A 162 -7.83 -0.57 3.49
N PRO A 163 -7.06 -0.04 2.52
CA PRO A 163 -7.18 -0.45 1.13
C PRO A 163 -6.93 -1.95 0.92
N LEU A 164 -5.95 -2.51 1.64
CA LEU A 164 -5.65 -3.94 1.56
C LEU A 164 -6.82 -4.80 2.05
N VAL A 165 -7.41 -4.43 3.17
CA VAL A 165 -8.59 -5.11 3.73
C VAL A 165 -9.78 -5.00 2.77
N LEU A 166 -10.00 -3.82 2.18
CA LEU A 166 -11.11 -3.60 1.24
C LEU A 166 -10.95 -4.39 -0.05
N ILE A 167 -9.73 -4.51 -0.58
CA ILE A 167 -9.42 -5.34 -1.75
C ILE A 167 -9.71 -6.81 -1.45
N VAL A 168 -9.21 -7.33 -0.33
CA VAL A 168 -9.43 -8.74 0.06
C VAL A 168 -10.91 -9.05 0.33
N LEU A 169 -11.67 -8.08 0.84
CA LEU A 169 -13.10 -8.22 1.11
C LEU A 169 -14.00 -7.92 -0.10
N GLN A 170 -13.41 -7.68 -1.27
CA GLN A 170 -14.12 -7.48 -2.56
C GLN A 170 -15.26 -6.44 -2.46
N GLY A 171 -15.00 -5.31 -1.83
CA GLY A 171 -15.97 -4.21 -1.74
C GLY A 171 -17.25 -4.50 -0.93
N LYS A 172 -17.32 -5.61 -0.19
CA LYS A 172 -18.51 -5.99 0.61
C LYS A 172 -18.88 -4.98 1.70
N PHE A 173 -18.01 -4.02 2.00
CA PHE A 173 -18.22 -2.99 3.02
C PHE A 173 -18.15 -1.58 2.43
N LYS A 174 -19.13 -1.20 1.61
CA LYS A 174 -19.27 0.15 1.03
C LYS A 174 -19.14 1.27 2.07
N PHE A 175 -19.70 1.06 3.27
CA PHE A 175 -19.60 2.00 4.37
C PHE A 175 -18.14 2.36 4.76
N ILE A 176 -17.22 1.38 4.74
CA ILE A 176 -15.82 1.63 5.05
C ILE A 176 -15.14 2.38 3.90
N THR A 177 -15.45 2.02 2.65
CA THR A 177 -14.95 2.72 1.46
C THR A 177 -15.39 4.18 1.47
N ASP A 178 -16.63 4.46 1.80
CA ASP A 178 -17.18 5.81 1.88
C ASP A 178 -16.50 6.65 2.99
N ILE A 179 -16.25 6.07 4.16
CA ILE A 179 -15.53 6.73 5.25
C ILE A 179 -14.09 7.06 4.82
N VAL A 180 -13.39 6.10 4.19
CA VAL A 180 -12.02 6.32 3.71
C VAL A 180 -12.00 7.42 2.65
N ASN A 181 -12.90 7.38 1.68
CA ASN A 181 -12.97 8.36 0.60
C ASN A 181 -13.36 9.76 1.08
N SER A 182 -14.17 9.86 2.13
CA SER A 182 -14.55 11.13 2.78
C SER A 182 -13.45 11.69 3.70
N SER A 183 -12.48 10.88 4.06
CA SER A 183 -11.38 11.29 4.95
C SER A 183 -10.37 12.20 4.22
N ILE A 184 -9.97 13.27 4.91
CA ILE A 184 -8.91 14.18 4.42
C ILE A 184 -7.59 13.41 4.21
N THR A 185 -7.32 12.40 5.04
CA THR A 185 -6.11 11.59 5.01
C THR A 185 -6.02 10.67 3.78
N ALA A 186 -7.14 10.34 3.15
CA ALA A 186 -7.14 9.51 1.94
C ALA A 186 -6.69 10.29 0.68
N LYS A 187 -6.61 11.61 0.77
CA LYS A 187 -6.21 12.51 -0.34
C LYS A 187 -4.72 12.79 -0.39
N PHE A 188 -3.96 12.34 0.60
CA PHE A 188 -2.52 12.45 0.74
C PHE A 188 -1.85 11.07 0.69
#